data_0c8739a569f3c75671c1a8aaa7792c68
#
_entry.id   0c8739a569f3c75671c1a8aaa7792c68
#
_cell.length_a   1.000
_cell.length_b   1.000
_cell.length_c   1.000
_cell.angle_alpha   90.00
_cell.angle_beta   90.00
_cell.angle_gamma   90.00
#
_symmetry.space_group_name_H-M   'P 1'
#
loop_
_entity.id
_entity.type
_entity.pdbx_description
1 polymer ?
#
loop_
_entity_poly.entity_id
_entity_poly.type
_entity_poly.pdbx_seq_one_letter_code
_entity_poly.pdbx_strand_id
1 'polypeptide(L)'
;CKEVLITVEMDGREDAFRYTHPYQLFALSKQMVTGLVQIAGERKIEIADPIYLYDKPVYRFRSNPELGFLESELFRYSRKQYPDETDHLSVYAAGSPDMEAKLTAQKIRRLVREKGYHYRDIAVICSDMGTYADHLERACTEYQIPVFMDYKKSILLNAFVEYVRSVLSMVEQDFSYGSVFRFLRTGFTEFTRDEIDRLENYVVAVGLRGYKKWQAVWARKTSSADEEELAVLNGLRVRFVEMTQSLVFVLKQRKKTVRDI
;
A
#
# COMPACT_ATOMS: atom_id res chain seq x y z
N CYS A 1 -27.21 6.31 -25.53
CA CYS A 1 -27.29 7.65 -24.95
C CYS A 1 -27.66 8.65 -26.01
N LYS A 2 -28.53 9.60 -25.69
CA LYS A 2 -28.88 10.71 -26.61
C LYS A 2 -27.89 11.87 -26.49
N GLU A 3 -27.34 12.04 -25.29
CA GLU A 3 -26.44 13.14 -24.97
C GLU A 3 -25.50 12.67 -23.84
N VAL A 4 -24.26 13.14 -23.83
CA VAL A 4 -23.26 12.92 -22.81
C VAL A 4 -22.65 14.25 -22.43
N LEU A 5 -22.70 14.60 -21.14
CA LEU A 5 -22.06 15.77 -20.55
C LEU A 5 -20.85 15.31 -19.73
N ILE A 6 -19.69 15.90 -20.00
CA ILE A 6 -18.44 15.58 -19.30
C ILE A 6 -17.89 16.86 -18.67
N THR A 7 -17.67 16.85 -17.37
CA THR A 7 -17.05 17.96 -16.65
C THR A 7 -15.55 17.69 -16.49
N VAL A 8 -14.74 18.71 -16.75
CA VAL A 8 -13.27 18.60 -16.73
C VAL A 8 -12.70 19.81 -15.98
N GLU A 9 -11.79 19.55 -15.05
CA GLU A 9 -11.02 20.62 -14.39
C GLU A 9 -9.89 21.07 -15.30
N MET A 10 -9.84 22.39 -15.55
CA MET A 10 -8.85 22.97 -16.46
C MET A 10 -8.56 24.44 -16.16
N ASP A 11 -7.42 24.94 -16.62
CA ASP A 11 -7.10 26.36 -16.56
C ASP A 11 -7.73 27.09 -17.76
N GLY A 12 -8.52 28.11 -17.52
CA GLY A 12 -9.12 28.92 -18.58
C GLY A 12 -8.17 29.82 -19.35
N ARG A 13 -6.91 29.86 -18.94
CA ARG A 13 -5.85 30.56 -19.69
C ARG A 13 -5.24 29.70 -20.80
N GLU A 14 -5.60 28.42 -20.86
CA GLU A 14 -5.05 27.45 -21.79
C GLU A 14 -6.16 26.83 -22.64
N ASP A 15 -5.82 26.49 -23.87
CA ASP A 15 -6.72 25.76 -24.75
C ASP A 15 -6.96 24.33 -24.24
N ALA A 16 -8.21 24.03 -23.96
CA ALA A 16 -8.65 22.73 -23.47
C ALA A 16 -8.34 21.56 -24.40
N PHE A 17 -8.37 21.84 -25.69
CA PHE A 17 -8.21 20.85 -26.77
C PHE A 17 -6.77 20.68 -27.21
N ARG A 18 -5.83 21.46 -26.67
CA ARG A 18 -4.41 21.42 -27.04
C ARG A 18 -3.54 20.78 -25.96
N TYR A 19 -3.32 19.49 -26.10
CA TYR A 19 -2.28 18.77 -25.34
C TYR A 19 -0.94 18.89 -26.09
N THR A 20 0.12 19.33 -25.39
CA THR A 20 1.46 19.45 -25.96
C THR A 20 2.51 18.65 -25.22
N HIS A 21 2.50 18.68 -23.87
CA HIS A 21 3.54 18.05 -23.05
C HIS A 21 2.98 17.47 -21.74
N PRO A 22 3.54 16.35 -21.24
CA PRO A 22 3.07 15.71 -20.01
C PRO A 22 3.32 16.57 -18.73
N TYR A 23 4.19 17.56 -18.79
CA TYR A 23 4.48 18.48 -17.67
C TYR A 23 3.63 19.75 -17.69
N GLN A 24 2.70 19.90 -18.61
CA GLN A 24 1.73 20.99 -18.56
C GLN A 24 0.81 20.85 -17.36
N LEU A 25 0.40 21.98 -16.79
CA LEU A 25 -0.73 21.98 -15.87
C LEU A 25 -1.95 21.37 -16.58
N PHE A 26 -2.68 20.54 -15.85
CA PHE A 26 -3.85 19.83 -16.39
C PHE A 26 -3.55 18.92 -17.60
N ALA A 27 -2.31 18.43 -17.73
CA ALA A 27 -1.92 17.54 -18.83
C ALA A 27 -2.82 16.32 -18.97
N LEU A 28 -3.20 15.67 -17.85
CA LEU A 28 -4.09 14.51 -17.86
C LEU A 28 -5.49 14.87 -18.35
N SER A 29 -6.03 16.00 -17.90
CA SER A 29 -7.33 16.51 -18.37
C SER A 29 -7.32 16.79 -19.88
N LYS A 30 -6.27 17.44 -20.37
CA LYS A 30 -6.11 17.71 -21.81
C LYS A 30 -5.95 16.43 -22.64
N GLN A 31 -5.19 15.47 -22.15
CA GLN A 31 -5.03 14.17 -22.79
C GLN A 31 -6.36 13.42 -22.87
N MET A 32 -7.14 13.45 -21.79
CA MET A 32 -8.48 12.87 -21.76
C MET A 32 -9.41 13.54 -22.78
N VAL A 33 -9.47 14.88 -22.82
CA VAL A 33 -10.29 15.63 -23.77
C VAL A 33 -9.86 15.31 -25.19
N THR A 34 -8.56 15.31 -25.51
CA THR A 34 -8.04 14.95 -26.82
C THR A 34 -8.47 13.55 -27.25
N GLY A 35 -8.37 12.57 -26.34
CA GLY A 35 -8.82 11.20 -26.58
C GLY A 35 -10.33 11.12 -26.86
N LEU A 36 -11.14 11.86 -26.11
CA LEU A 36 -12.58 11.89 -26.30
C LEU A 36 -12.96 12.53 -27.65
N VAL A 37 -12.29 13.62 -28.06
CA VAL A 37 -12.46 14.25 -29.37
C VAL A 37 -12.10 13.29 -30.51
N GLN A 38 -11.01 12.55 -30.35
CA GLN A 38 -10.62 11.53 -31.33
C GLN A 38 -11.70 10.45 -31.48
N ILE A 39 -12.19 9.89 -30.36
CA ILE A 39 -13.24 8.86 -30.36
C ILE A 39 -14.54 9.41 -30.99
N ALA A 40 -14.88 10.66 -30.68
CA ALA A 40 -16.06 11.30 -31.27
C ALA A 40 -15.92 11.43 -32.78
N GLY A 41 -14.75 11.84 -33.28
CA GLY A 41 -14.44 11.93 -34.70
C GLY A 41 -14.53 10.57 -35.41
N GLU A 42 -13.93 9.53 -34.84
CA GLU A 42 -13.99 8.17 -35.38
C GLU A 42 -15.43 7.63 -35.48
N ARG A 43 -16.27 8.02 -34.51
CA ARG A 43 -17.69 7.58 -34.45
C ARG A 43 -18.67 8.57 -35.03
N LYS A 44 -18.21 9.66 -35.62
CA LYS A 44 -19.04 10.72 -36.21
C LYS A 44 -20.06 11.29 -35.23
N ILE A 45 -19.63 11.46 -33.95
CA ILE A 45 -20.43 12.08 -32.88
C ILE A 45 -20.16 13.57 -32.92
N GLU A 46 -21.22 14.37 -32.99
CA GLU A 46 -21.14 15.82 -32.92
C GLU A 46 -20.72 16.28 -31.53
N ILE A 47 -19.76 17.21 -31.46
CA ILE A 47 -19.31 17.82 -30.20
C ILE A 47 -19.87 19.24 -30.17
N ALA A 48 -20.69 19.51 -29.16
CA ALA A 48 -21.20 20.86 -28.90
C ALA A 48 -20.07 21.78 -28.40
N ASP A 49 -20.28 23.08 -28.50
CA ASP A 49 -19.36 24.08 -27.97
C ASP A 49 -19.20 23.90 -26.44
N PRO A 50 -17.97 23.99 -25.92
CA PRO A 50 -17.71 23.80 -24.49
C PRO A 50 -18.31 24.94 -23.66
N ILE A 51 -18.90 24.57 -22.53
CA ILE A 51 -19.40 25.54 -21.54
C ILE A 51 -18.27 25.79 -20.54
N TYR A 52 -17.77 27.03 -20.48
CA TYR A 52 -16.75 27.44 -19.51
C TYR A 52 -17.39 28.03 -18.25
N LEU A 53 -17.18 27.36 -17.12
CA LEU A 53 -17.65 27.84 -15.83
C LEU A 53 -16.53 28.66 -15.15
N TYR A 54 -16.39 29.90 -15.56
CA TYR A 54 -15.35 30.82 -15.11
C TYR A 54 -15.95 32.04 -14.42
N ASP A 55 -15.93 31.98 -13.07
CA ASP A 55 -16.25 33.15 -12.26
C ASP A 55 -14.96 33.83 -11.77
N LYS A 56 -14.89 35.14 -11.86
CA LYS A 56 -13.83 35.94 -11.20
C LYS A 56 -14.47 36.86 -10.16
N PRO A 57 -13.99 36.83 -8.90
CA PRO A 57 -13.05 35.86 -8.31
C PRO A 57 -13.65 34.45 -8.29
N VAL A 58 -12.79 33.44 -8.35
CA VAL A 58 -13.21 32.02 -8.28
C VAL A 58 -14.11 31.81 -7.06
N TYR A 59 -15.30 31.30 -7.28
CA TYR A 59 -16.34 31.17 -6.24
C TYR A 59 -15.83 30.57 -4.92
N ARG A 60 -15.03 29.50 -5.04
CA ARG A 60 -14.40 28.77 -3.91
C ARG A 60 -13.56 29.68 -3.00
N PHE A 61 -12.93 30.71 -3.56
CA PHE A 61 -11.97 31.56 -2.84
C PHE A 61 -12.46 32.98 -2.61
N ARG A 62 -13.76 33.25 -2.75
CA ARG A 62 -14.32 34.61 -2.54
C ARG A 62 -14.04 35.18 -1.16
N SER A 63 -14.03 34.31 -0.13
CA SER A 63 -13.72 34.70 1.25
C SER A 63 -12.25 34.59 1.63
N ASN A 64 -11.40 34.05 0.74
CA ASN A 64 -9.97 33.84 0.99
C ASN A 64 -9.19 34.21 -0.28
N PRO A 65 -9.01 35.48 -0.57
CA PRO A 65 -8.38 35.96 -1.80
C PRO A 65 -6.92 35.52 -1.95
N GLU A 66 -6.20 35.30 -0.84
CA GLU A 66 -4.85 34.75 -0.82
C GLU A 66 -4.78 33.32 -1.34
N LEU A 67 -5.78 32.49 -1.05
CA LEU A 67 -5.87 31.15 -1.64
C LEU A 67 -6.19 31.21 -3.11
N GLY A 68 -7.03 32.16 -3.54
CA GLY A 68 -7.31 32.42 -4.94
C GLY A 68 -6.06 32.89 -5.69
N PHE A 69 -5.23 33.73 -5.06
CA PHE A 69 -3.96 34.13 -5.63
C PHE A 69 -2.98 32.94 -5.75
N LEU A 70 -2.87 32.14 -4.66
CA LEU A 70 -2.03 30.94 -4.66
C LEU A 70 -2.46 29.97 -5.79
N GLU A 71 -3.74 29.67 -5.90
CA GLU A 71 -4.29 28.83 -6.96
C GLU A 71 -3.96 29.36 -8.35
N SER A 72 -4.08 30.68 -8.52
CA SER A 72 -3.87 31.31 -9.83
C SER A 72 -2.40 31.38 -10.25
N GLU A 73 -1.43 31.36 -9.35
CA GLU A 73 -0.03 31.60 -9.65
C GLU A 73 0.88 30.39 -9.36
N LEU A 74 0.44 29.44 -8.53
CA LEU A 74 1.22 28.25 -8.18
C LEU A 74 1.52 27.38 -9.43
N PHE A 75 2.76 26.91 -9.52
CA PHE A 75 3.31 26.11 -10.63
C PHE A 75 3.31 26.78 -12.01
N ARG A 76 3.10 28.11 -12.06
CA ARG A 76 3.11 28.86 -13.32
C ARG A 76 4.36 29.73 -13.50
N TYR A 77 5.37 29.52 -12.63
CA TYR A 77 6.60 30.29 -12.65
C TYR A 77 6.38 31.82 -12.61
N SER A 78 5.27 32.22 -11.99
CA SER A 78 4.93 33.62 -11.80
C SER A 78 5.89 34.29 -10.82
N ARG A 79 6.26 35.54 -11.11
CA ARG A 79 7.03 36.40 -10.19
C ARG A 79 6.14 37.34 -9.39
N LYS A 80 4.84 37.21 -9.52
CA LYS A 80 3.89 38.03 -8.76
C LYS A 80 3.93 37.68 -7.31
N GLN A 81 3.73 38.66 -6.47
CA GLN A 81 3.64 38.51 -5.01
C GLN A 81 2.23 38.90 -4.60
N TYR A 82 1.71 38.22 -3.58
CA TYR A 82 0.48 38.64 -2.93
C TYR A 82 0.74 39.96 -2.19
N PRO A 83 -0.10 41.01 -2.38
CA PRO A 83 0.22 42.34 -1.88
C PRO A 83 0.02 42.52 -0.38
N ASP A 84 -0.86 41.71 0.21
CA ASP A 84 -1.29 41.85 1.58
C ASP A 84 -0.68 40.79 2.50
N GLU A 85 -0.65 41.04 3.80
CA GLU A 85 -0.33 40.04 4.80
C GLU A 85 -1.48 39.04 4.92
N THR A 86 -1.18 37.78 5.23
CA THR A 86 -2.19 36.73 5.40
C THR A 86 -1.89 35.84 6.59
N ASP A 87 -2.94 35.59 7.38
CA ASP A 87 -2.92 34.63 8.49
C ASP A 87 -3.45 33.24 8.08
N HIS A 88 -3.98 33.10 6.87
CA HIS A 88 -4.61 31.87 6.40
C HIS A 88 -3.63 30.89 5.75
N LEU A 89 -2.42 31.36 5.39
CA LEU A 89 -1.34 30.54 4.83
C LEU A 89 -0.15 30.55 5.77
N SER A 90 0.38 29.37 6.05
CA SER A 90 1.61 29.23 6.82
C SER A 90 2.46 28.07 6.29
N VAL A 91 3.77 28.28 6.23
CA VAL A 91 4.73 27.28 5.79
C VAL A 91 5.64 26.94 6.97
N TYR A 92 5.79 25.66 7.22
CA TYR A 92 6.65 25.15 8.28
C TYR A 92 7.71 24.24 7.70
N ALA A 93 8.93 24.33 8.19
CA ALA A 93 10.00 23.40 7.92
C ALA A 93 10.28 22.56 9.17
N ALA A 94 10.37 21.26 9.00
CA ALA A 94 10.69 20.31 10.06
C ALA A 94 11.99 19.57 9.75
N GLY A 95 12.71 19.13 10.78
CA GLY A 95 14.00 18.45 10.62
C GLY A 95 13.87 16.98 10.21
N SER A 96 12.66 16.38 10.29
CA SER A 96 12.42 14.99 9.93
C SER A 96 10.91 14.74 9.69
N PRO A 97 10.55 13.66 8.98
CA PRO A 97 9.15 13.25 8.80
C PRO A 97 8.37 13.05 10.11
N ASP A 98 9.05 12.53 11.15
CA ASP A 98 8.44 12.37 12.48
C ASP A 98 8.09 13.73 13.11
N MET A 99 8.99 14.68 13.04
CA MET A 99 8.76 16.06 13.53
C MET A 99 7.67 16.75 12.74
N GLU A 100 7.63 16.57 11.44
CA GLU A 100 6.58 17.13 10.57
C GLU A 100 5.20 16.58 10.92
N ALA A 101 5.10 15.26 11.13
CA ALA A 101 3.86 14.62 11.57
C ALA A 101 3.40 15.13 12.95
N LYS A 102 4.33 15.29 13.90
CA LYS A 102 4.03 15.85 15.24
C LYS A 102 3.57 17.30 15.17
N LEU A 103 4.26 18.14 14.41
CA LEU A 103 3.85 19.54 14.20
C LEU A 103 2.46 19.61 13.56
N THR A 104 2.17 18.76 12.59
CA THR A 104 0.85 18.65 11.96
C THR A 104 -0.22 18.29 12.99
N ALA A 105 0.01 17.26 13.82
CA ALA A 105 -0.92 16.85 14.87
C ALA A 105 -1.14 17.98 15.91
N GLN A 106 -0.08 18.66 16.33
CA GLN A 106 -0.18 19.83 17.23
C GLN A 106 -1.02 20.94 16.62
N LYS A 107 -0.81 21.26 15.35
CA LYS A 107 -1.57 22.27 14.62
C LYS A 107 -3.05 21.91 14.54
N ILE A 108 -3.37 20.66 14.22
CA ILE A 108 -4.76 20.15 14.20
C ILE A 108 -5.42 20.33 15.59
N ARG A 109 -4.74 19.90 16.64
CA ARG A 109 -5.26 20.06 18.03
C ARG A 109 -5.50 21.52 18.38
N ARG A 110 -4.60 22.39 17.96
CA ARG A 110 -4.73 23.84 18.21
C ARG A 110 -5.93 24.41 17.46
N LEU A 111 -6.11 24.07 16.18
CA LEU A 111 -7.27 24.52 15.40
C LEU A 111 -8.59 24.10 16.04
N VAL A 112 -8.69 22.85 16.51
CA VAL A 112 -9.89 22.33 17.15
C VAL A 112 -10.14 23.02 18.50
N ARG A 113 -9.10 23.21 19.34
CA ARG A 113 -9.26 23.77 20.69
C ARG A 113 -9.45 25.28 20.71
N GLU A 114 -8.73 26.00 19.86
CA GLU A 114 -8.65 27.46 19.92
C GLU A 114 -9.52 28.16 18.87
N LYS A 115 -9.73 27.50 17.72
CA LYS A 115 -10.44 28.11 16.57
C LYS A 115 -11.82 27.51 16.30
N GLY A 116 -12.26 26.52 17.10
CA GLY A 116 -13.59 25.90 16.99
C GLY A 116 -13.79 24.98 15.77
N TYR A 117 -12.72 24.55 15.11
CA TYR A 117 -12.82 23.55 14.03
C TYR A 117 -13.23 22.19 14.56
N HIS A 118 -13.90 21.39 13.74
CA HIS A 118 -14.10 19.98 14.01
C HIS A 118 -13.03 19.16 13.25
N TYR A 119 -12.67 18.00 13.75
CA TYR A 119 -11.72 17.13 13.05
C TYR A 119 -12.13 16.81 11.61
N ARG A 120 -13.44 16.66 11.35
CA ARG A 120 -14.00 16.44 10.01
C ARG A 120 -13.80 17.59 9.02
N ASP A 121 -13.48 18.79 9.53
CA ASP A 121 -13.28 19.97 8.71
C ASP A 121 -11.81 20.12 8.26
N ILE A 122 -10.94 19.22 8.73
CA ILE A 122 -9.49 19.28 8.52
C ILE A 122 -9.05 18.10 7.67
N ALA A 123 -8.33 18.38 6.59
CA ALA A 123 -7.70 17.37 5.75
C ALA A 123 -6.18 17.55 5.73
N VAL A 124 -5.46 16.43 5.76
CA VAL A 124 -4.01 16.37 5.54
C VAL A 124 -3.77 15.69 4.21
N ILE A 125 -3.09 16.36 3.30
CA ILE A 125 -2.74 15.83 1.99
C ILE A 125 -1.25 15.51 1.99
N CYS A 126 -0.91 14.27 1.66
CA CYS A 126 0.45 13.79 1.62
C CYS A 126 0.70 13.10 0.27
N SER A 127 1.79 13.44 -0.40
CA SER A 127 2.18 12.85 -1.69
C SER A 127 2.90 11.51 -1.53
N ASP A 128 3.51 11.25 -0.37
CA ASP A 128 4.26 10.02 -0.06
C ASP A 128 3.76 9.37 1.23
N MET A 129 2.66 8.66 1.12
CA MET A 129 2.12 7.88 2.24
C MET A 129 3.03 6.72 2.66
N GLY A 130 3.91 6.23 1.79
CA GLY A 130 4.86 5.18 2.14
C GLY A 130 5.81 5.61 3.26
N THR A 131 6.30 6.84 3.18
CA THR A 131 7.18 7.42 4.21
C THR A 131 6.40 7.98 5.41
N TYR A 132 5.26 8.63 5.19
CA TYR A 132 4.60 9.41 6.23
C TYR A 132 3.52 8.69 7.03
N ALA A 133 2.92 7.60 6.50
CA ALA A 133 1.75 6.99 7.12
C ALA A 133 1.97 6.58 8.59
N ASP A 134 3.07 5.87 8.87
CA ASP A 134 3.36 5.39 10.22
C ASP A 134 3.69 6.54 11.21
N HIS A 135 4.31 7.61 10.72
CA HIS A 135 4.57 8.81 11.53
C HIS A 135 3.29 9.55 11.86
N LEU A 136 2.41 9.71 10.88
CA LEU A 136 1.10 10.35 11.07
C LEU A 136 0.19 9.52 11.98
N GLU A 137 0.14 8.19 11.81
CA GLU A 137 -0.65 7.29 12.64
C GLU A 137 -0.22 7.38 14.12
N ARG A 138 1.10 7.36 14.37
CA ARG A 138 1.65 7.51 15.72
C ARG A 138 1.37 8.88 16.32
N ALA A 139 1.61 9.95 15.56
CA ALA A 139 1.34 11.30 16.03
C ALA A 139 -0.16 11.51 16.31
N CYS A 140 -1.06 11.08 15.43
CA CYS A 140 -2.50 11.17 15.65
C CYS A 140 -2.94 10.38 16.89
N THR A 141 -2.36 9.19 17.12
CA THR A 141 -2.64 8.39 18.32
C THR A 141 -2.14 9.08 19.58
N GLU A 142 -0.91 9.60 19.59
CA GLU A 142 -0.31 10.33 20.72
C GLU A 142 -1.14 11.57 21.09
N TYR A 143 -1.61 12.31 20.09
CA TYR A 143 -2.44 13.51 20.29
C TYR A 143 -3.95 13.23 20.37
N GLN A 144 -4.36 11.96 20.37
CA GLN A 144 -5.78 11.54 20.42
C GLN A 144 -6.64 12.19 19.33
N ILE A 145 -6.14 12.22 18.11
CA ILE A 145 -6.83 12.78 16.95
C ILE A 145 -7.49 11.61 16.20
N PRO A 146 -8.83 11.60 16.07
CA PRO A 146 -9.50 10.63 15.21
C PRO A 146 -9.14 10.91 13.76
N VAL A 147 -8.54 9.92 13.09
CA VAL A 147 -8.07 10.07 11.71
C VAL A 147 -8.53 8.89 10.86
N PHE A 148 -8.93 9.18 9.64
CA PHE A 148 -9.05 8.19 8.57
C PHE A 148 -7.90 8.42 7.58
N MET A 149 -7.14 7.37 7.29
CA MET A 149 -6.04 7.43 6.33
C MET A 149 -6.36 6.57 5.11
N ASP A 150 -6.48 7.22 3.96
CA ASP A 150 -6.71 6.54 2.68
C ASP A 150 -5.37 6.20 2.01
N TYR A 151 -4.85 4.99 2.30
CA TYR A 151 -3.67 4.47 1.63
C TYR A 151 -3.65 2.93 1.61
N LYS A 152 -2.91 2.38 0.67
CA LYS A 152 -2.76 0.92 0.54
C LYS A 152 -1.69 0.41 1.50
N LYS A 153 -2.09 -0.33 2.51
CA LYS A 153 -1.17 -1.04 3.41
C LYS A 153 -0.78 -2.39 2.80
N SER A 154 0.52 -2.67 2.76
CA SER A 154 0.98 -4.00 2.33
C SER A 154 0.58 -5.04 3.39
N ILE A 155 -0.06 -6.12 2.94
CA ILE A 155 -0.40 -7.26 3.80
C ILE A 155 0.72 -8.30 3.87
N LEU A 156 1.84 -8.08 3.17
CA LEU A 156 2.92 -9.07 3.07
C LEU A 156 3.62 -9.35 4.40
N LEU A 157 3.54 -8.43 5.36
CA LEU A 157 4.07 -8.62 6.72
C LEU A 157 3.04 -9.25 7.68
N ASN A 158 1.83 -9.55 7.21
CA ASN A 158 0.84 -10.24 8.01
C ASN A 158 1.22 -11.72 8.14
N ALA A 159 1.26 -12.23 9.38
CA ALA A 159 1.70 -13.59 9.65
C ALA A 159 0.85 -14.66 8.96
N PHE A 160 -0.47 -14.44 8.81
CA PHE A 160 -1.34 -15.36 8.08
C PHE A 160 -1.04 -15.37 6.57
N VAL A 161 -0.81 -14.19 5.98
CA VAL A 161 -0.40 -14.09 4.57
C VAL A 161 0.94 -14.79 4.36
N GLU A 162 1.86 -14.65 5.29
CA GLU A 162 3.14 -15.33 5.27
C GLU A 162 2.98 -16.85 5.40
N TYR A 163 2.05 -17.31 6.25
CA TYR A 163 1.69 -18.73 6.34
C TYR A 163 1.25 -19.29 4.99
N VAL A 164 0.27 -18.67 4.33
CA VAL A 164 -0.23 -19.11 3.03
C VAL A 164 0.89 -19.11 1.97
N ARG A 165 1.68 -18.03 1.91
CA ARG A 165 2.80 -17.92 0.96
C ARG A 165 3.87 -18.98 1.21
N SER A 166 4.22 -19.22 2.45
CA SER A 166 5.25 -20.20 2.81
C SER A 166 4.82 -21.64 2.51
N VAL A 167 3.54 -21.96 2.70
CA VAL A 167 2.94 -23.24 2.31
C VAL A 167 3.11 -23.48 0.80
N LEU A 168 2.72 -22.53 -0.02
CA LEU A 168 2.85 -22.64 -1.48
C LEU A 168 4.32 -22.75 -1.91
N SER A 169 5.19 -21.90 -1.35
CA SER A 169 6.62 -21.94 -1.62
C SER A 169 7.27 -23.24 -1.19
N MET A 170 6.82 -23.85 -0.09
CA MET A 170 7.34 -25.13 0.39
C MET A 170 7.11 -26.26 -0.64
N VAL A 171 5.92 -26.29 -1.25
CA VAL A 171 5.64 -27.30 -2.29
C VAL A 171 6.35 -26.98 -3.60
N GLU A 172 6.40 -25.70 -4.01
CA GLU A 172 7.08 -25.24 -5.21
C GLU A 172 8.59 -25.54 -5.17
N GLN A 173 9.23 -25.27 -4.03
CA GLN A 173 10.67 -25.45 -3.83
C GLN A 173 11.05 -26.87 -3.36
N ASP A 174 10.15 -27.82 -3.49
CA ASP A 174 10.31 -29.21 -3.06
C ASP A 174 10.89 -29.33 -1.64
N PHE A 175 10.25 -28.70 -0.68
CA PHE A 175 10.60 -28.80 0.74
C PHE A 175 12.07 -28.40 1.00
N SER A 176 12.50 -27.29 0.41
CA SER A 176 13.78 -26.69 0.72
C SER A 176 13.84 -26.28 2.21
N TYR A 177 15.04 -26.27 2.79
CA TYR A 177 15.25 -25.83 4.18
C TYR A 177 14.54 -24.51 4.48
N GLY A 178 14.82 -23.48 3.70
CA GLY A 178 14.25 -22.14 3.94
C GLY A 178 12.73 -22.10 3.85
N SER A 179 12.12 -22.85 2.92
CA SER A 179 10.66 -22.85 2.76
C SER A 179 9.95 -23.60 3.89
N VAL A 180 10.50 -24.71 4.36
CA VAL A 180 9.93 -25.52 5.46
C VAL A 180 9.97 -24.73 6.77
N PHE A 181 11.13 -24.19 7.17
CA PHE A 181 11.25 -23.50 8.46
C PHE A 181 10.60 -22.12 8.45
N ARG A 182 10.50 -21.47 7.29
CA ARG A 182 9.66 -20.28 7.11
C ARG A 182 8.19 -20.60 7.40
N PHE A 183 7.67 -21.72 6.89
CA PHE A 183 6.32 -22.18 7.17
C PHE A 183 6.11 -22.50 8.64
N LEU A 184 6.96 -23.33 9.24
CA LEU A 184 6.83 -23.74 10.63
C LEU A 184 6.91 -22.56 11.62
N ARG A 185 7.74 -21.56 11.32
CA ARG A 185 7.93 -20.37 12.18
C ARG A 185 6.84 -19.29 12.06
N THR A 186 5.83 -19.50 11.24
CA THR A 186 4.70 -18.54 11.13
C THR A 186 3.83 -18.47 12.37
N GLY A 187 3.88 -19.49 13.25
CA GLY A 187 3.05 -19.59 14.45
C GLY A 187 1.63 -20.12 14.20
N PHE A 188 1.31 -20.55 12.97
CA PHE A 188 0.02 -21.15 12.60
C PHE A 188 0.06 -22.68 12.51
N THR A 189 1.15 -23.30 12.96
CA THR A 189 1.31 -24.74 13.03
C THR A 189 1.19 -25.21 14.48
N GLU A 190 0.89 -26.50 14.68
CA GLU A 190 0.80 -27.12 16.01
C GLU A 190 2.18 -27.40 16.65
N PHE A 191 3.25 -26.97 16.00
CA PHE A 191 4.62 -27.16 16.49
C PHE A 191 5.02 -26.05 17.47
N THR A 192 5.59 -26.45 18.59
CA THR A 192 6.24 -25.52 19.52
C THR A 192 7.57 -25.03 18.97
N ARG A 193 8.07 -23.90 19.49
CA ARG A 193 9.38 -23.36 19.09
C ARG A 193 10.51 -24.36 19.32
N ASP A 194 10.48 -25.07 20.43
CA ASP A 194 11.48 -26.08 20.78
C ASP A 194 11.47 -27.25 19.78
N GLU A 195 10.28 -27.75 19.42
CA GLU A 195 10.14 -28.80 18.41
C GLU A 195 10.64 -28.32 17.03
N ILE A 196 10.38 -27.08 16.65
CA ILE A 196 10.88 -26.51 15.40
C ILE A 196 12.40 -26.41 15.43
N ASP A 197 12.98 -25.92 16.51
CA ASP A 197 14.42 -25.76 16.66
C ASP A 197 15.14 -27.12 16.63
N ARG A 198 14.59 -28.15 17.27
CA ARG A 198 15.09 -29.54 17.22
C ARG A 198 15.08 -30.09 15.78
N LEU A 199 13.94 -29.94 15.06
CA LEU A 199 13.83 -30.33 13.65
C LEU A 199 14.85 -29.58 12.78
N GLU A 200 14.99 -28.28 12.98
CA GLU A 200 15.88 -27.43 12.20
C GLU A 200 17.33 -27.83 12.37
N ASN A 201 17.79 -28.01 13.62
CA ASN A 201 19.14 -28.43 13.92
C ASN A 201 19.49 -29.76 13.23
N TYR A 202 18.58 -30.72 13.28
CA TYR A 202 18.80 -32.01 12.62
C TYR A 202 18.82 -31.87 11.08
N VAL A 203 17.84 -31.18 10.51
CA VAL A 203 17.72 -30.98 9.05
C VAL A 203 18.96 -30.29 8.49
N VAL A 204 19.50 -29.29 9.21
CA VAL A 204 20.75 -28.60 8.84
C VAL A 204 21.94 -29.53 8.93
N ALA A 205 22.09 -30.27 10.05
CA ALA A 205 23.23 -31.16 10.28
C ALA A 205 23.31 -32.31 9.22
N VAL A 206 22.15 -32.77 8.75
CA VAL A 206 22.08 -33.89 7.77
C VAL A 206 22.03 -33.38 6.32
N GLY A 207 21.74 -32.09 6.12
CA GLY A 207 21.52 -31.51 4.78
C GLY A 207 20.26 -32.06 4.11
N LEU A 208 19.17 -32.19 4.85
CA LEU A 208 17.94 -32.80 4.38
C LEU A 208 17.19 -31.83 3.45
N ARG A 209 16.82 -32.31 2.27
CA ARG A 209 16.05 -31.55 1.27
C ARG A 209 15.18 -32.48 0.44
N GLY A 210 13.98 -32.00 0.10
CA GLY A 210 13.03 -32.70 -0.77
C GLY A 210 11.99 -33.52 -0.01
N TYR A 211 10.74 -33.48 -0.49
CA TYR A 211 9.60 -34.13 0.17
C TYR A 211 9.79 -35.62 0.41
N LYS A 212 10.42 -36.32 -0.54
CA LYS A 212 10.72 -37.77 -0.40
C LYS A 212 11.58 -38.07 0.84
N LYS A 213 12.52 -37.19 1.19
CA LYS A 213 13.36 -37.37 2.37
C LYS A 213 12.60 -37.09 3.69
N TRP A 214 11.60 -36.22 3.65
CA TRP A 214 10.69 -36.02 4.76
C TRP A 214 9.80 -37.26 4.99
N GLN A 215 9.39 -37.96 3.94
CA GLN A 215 8.60 -39.20 4.04
C GLN A 215 9.43 -40.40 4.53
N ALA A 216 10.72 -40.41 4.29
CA ALA A 216 11.61 -41.51 4.69
C ALA A 216 11.93 -41.44 6.18
N VAL A 217 12.12 -42.59 6.81
CA VAL A 217 12.59 -42.67 8.22
C VAL A 217 14.03 -42.13 8.31
N TRP A 218 14.27 -41.29 9.27
CA TRP A 218 15.57 -40.71 9.55
C TRP A 218 16.39 -41.66 10.46
N ALA A 219 17.54 -42.10 9.98
CA ALA A 219 18.39 -43.07 10.68
C ALA A 219 19.80 -42.52 10.94
N ARG A 220 20.15 -41.35 10.37
CA ARG A 220 21.51 -40.80 10.50
C ARG A 220 21.72 -40.16 11.86
N LYS A 221 22.59 -40.71 12.70
CA LYS A 221 23.01 -40.12 13.96
C LYS A 221 23.91 -38.92 13.71
N THR A 222 23.79 -37.92 14.55
CA THR A 222 24.65 -36.71 14.58
C THR A 222 25.18 -36.49 16.00
N SER A 223 26.05 -35.50 16.19
CA SER A 223 26.57 -35.15 17.50
C SER A 223 25.47 -34.69 18.47
N SER A 224 24.34 -34.21 17.94
CA SER A 224 23.18 -33.70 18.70
C SER A 224 21.95 -34.62 18.62
N ALA A 225 22.02 -35.75 17.92
CA ALA A 225 20.91 -36.67 17.77
C ALA A 225 21.41 -38.13 17.89
N ASP A 226 21.27 -38.69 19.08
CA ASP A 226 21.46 -40.11 19.36
C ASP A 226 20.22 -40.92 18.97
N GLU A 227 20.08 -42.14 19.47
CA GLU A 227 18.97 -43.02 19.11
C GLU A 227 17.64 -42.59 19.72
N GLU A 228 17.68 -42.06 20.91
CA GLU A 228 16.50 -41.57 21.63
C GLU A 228 15.99 -40.27 21.00
N GLU A 229 16.87 -39.33 20.70
CA GLU A 229 16.54 -38.11 20.01
C GLU A 229 16.02 -38.36 18.59
N LEU A 230 16.59 -39.36 17.86
CA LEU A 230 16.09 -39.76 16.55
C LEU A 230 14.67 -40.30 16.60
N ALA A 231 14.29 -41.01 17.65
CA ALA A 231 12.90 -41.47 17.81
C ALA A 231 11.95 -40.28 17.96
N VAL A 232 12.31 -39.26 18.76
CA VAL A 232 11.53 -38.03 18.92
C VAL A 232 11.44 -37.28 17.60
N LEU A 233 12.56 -37.06 16.92
CA LEU A 233 12.62 -36.37 15.63
C LEU A 233 11.79 -37.07 14.55
N ASN A 234 11.77 -38.41 14.52
CA ASN A 234 10.90 -39.15 13.62
C ASN A 234 9.41 -39.01 13.97
N GLY A 235 9.06 -38.89 15.24
CA GLY A 235 7.70 -38.54 15.67
C GLY A 235 7.28 -37.17 15.13
N LEU A 236 8.11 -36.14 15.29
CA LEU A 236 7.87 -34.81 14.78
C LEU A 236 7.78 -34.80 13.22
N ARG A 237 8.66 -35.54 12.57
CA ARG A 237 8.65 -35.72 11.11
C ARG A 237 7.34 -36.32 10.61
N VAL A 238 6.86 -37.37 11.24
CA VAL A 238 5.57 -38.02 10.89
C VAL A 238 4.43 -36.99 11.00
N ARG A 239 4.34 -36.31 12.14
CA ARG A 239 3.34 -35.26 12.37
C ARG A 239 3.39 -34.15 11.30
N PHE A 240 4.59 -33.73 10.90
CA PHE A 240 4.77 -32.73 9.83
C PHE A 240 4.31 -33.27 8.45
N VAL A 241 4.64 -34.52 8.12
CA VAL A 241 4.23 -35.14 6.86
C VAL A 241 2.71 -35.31 6.82
N GLU A 242 2.09 -35.80 7.88
CA GLU A 242 0.63 -35.96 7.99
C GLU A 242 -0.11 -34.62 7.84
N MET A 243 0.38 -33.56 8.47
CA MET A 243 -0.18 -32.23 8.35
C MET A 243 -0.12 -31.70 6.90
N THR A 244 0.92 -32.05 6.14
CA THR A 244 1.17 -31.47 4.81
C THR A 244 0.76 -32.36 3.64
N GLN A 245 0.53 -33.65 3.85
CA GLN A 245 0.34 -34.64 2.76
C GLN A 245 -0.87 -34.36 1.86
N SER A 246 -2.01 -33.98 2.43
CA SER A 246 -3.23 -33.69 1.66
C SER A 246 -3.03 -32.47 0.75
N LEU A 247 -2.41 -31.43 1.27
CA LEU A 247 -2.09 -30.23 0.52
C LEU A 247 -1.08 -30.51 -0.62
N VAL A 248 -0.02 -31.28 -0.30
CA VAL A 248 0.97 -31.69 -1.31
C VAL A 248 0.32 -32.49 -2.42
N PHE A 249 -0.60 -33.39 -2.06
CA PHE A 249 -1.34 -34.18 -3.04
C PHE A 249 -2.12 -33.27 -4.00
N VAL A 250 -2.89 -32.33 -3.48
CA VAL A 250 -3.68 -31.39 -4.29
C VAL A 250 -2.76 -30.49 -5.13
N LEU A 251 -1.75 -29.88 -4.54
CA LEU A 251 -0.86 -28.94 -5.23
C LEU A 251 0.00 -29.59 -6.32
N LYS A 252 0.33 -30.88 -6.22
CA LYS A 252 1.08 -31.63 -7.23
C LYS A 252 0.21 -32.18 -8.38
N GLN A 253 -1.10 -32.06 -8.34
CA GLN A 253 -1.96 -32.47 -9.46
C GLN A 253 -1.71 -31.61 -10.71
N ARG A 254 -1.75 -32.22 -11.89
CA ARG A 254 -1.54 -31.50 -13.17
C ARG A 254 -2.69 -30.56 -13.54
N LYS A 255 -3.92 -30.95 -13.22
CA LYS A 255 -5.12 -30.13 -13.45
C LYS A 255 -5.72 -29.79 -12.09
N LYS A 256 -5.64 -28.56 -11.70
CA LYS A 256 -6.19 -28.02 -10.46
C LYS A 256 -6.76 -26.62 -10.69
N THR A 257 -7.78 -26.29 -9.96
CA THR A 257 -8.37 -24.94 -9.91
C THR A 257 -8.06 -24.31 -8.57
N VAL A 258 -8.27 -22.98 -8.46
CA VAL A 258 -8.16 -22.28 -7.16
C VAL A 258 -9.14 -22.82 -6.12
N ARG A 259 -10.23 -23.46 -6.58
CA ARG A 259 -11.21 -24.09 -5.69
C ARG A 259 -10.70 -25.39 -5.06
N ASP A 260 -9.73 -26.06 -5.68
CA ASP A 260 -9.17 -27.33 -5.21
C ASP A 260 -8.06 -27.12 -4.17
N ILE A 261 -7.60 -25.89 -3.97
CA ILE A 261 -6.56 -25.45 -3.04
C ILE A 261 -7.20 -24.78 -1.81
#